data_0c7f24a997c9d91f4970319c71a67c3c
#
_entry.id   0c7f24a997c9d91f4970319c71a67c3c
#
_cell.length_a   1.000
_cell.length_b   1.000
_cell.length_c   1.000
_cell.angle_alpha   90.00
_cell.angle_beta   90.00
_cell.angle_gamma   90.00
#
_symmetry.space_group_name_H-M   'P 1'
#
loop_
_entity.id
_entity.type
_entity.pdbx_description
1 polymer ?
#
loop_
_entity_poly.entity_id
_entity_poly.type
_entity_poly.pdbx_seq_one_letter_code
_entity_poly.pdbx_strand_id
1 'polypeptide(L)'
;MSWRKGIYKLPFRLNFDRFEDVYPQLKNQRFYGFKELSMAPGVNDESLIREKISGDIFNRAGIASSQTAFYKVYINFGSGLWYCGVYTMVEVVDDTMIENRFGEDDGNIYKPESDFTSFVPDKFEKKNNKTEADFSDVVSLINTLHSPLRTENPAQWREQLEAVFYVDHFMKWLAI
;
A
#
# COMPACT_ATOMS: atom_id res chain seq x y z
N MET A 1 3.46 -10.14 -17.23
CA MET A 1 4.90 -9.83 -17.35
C MET A 1 5.12 -9.08 -18.67
N SER A 2 5.52 -7.83 -18.57
CA SER A 2 5.61 -6.90 -19.70
C SER A 2 6.64 -7.29 -20.76
N TRP A 3 7.78 -7.85 -20.39
CA TRP A 3 8.83 -8.24 -21.32
C TRP A 3 8.40 -9.36 -22.32
N ARG A 4 7.49 -10.27 -21.90
CA ARG A 4 6.96 -11.33 -22.78
C ARG A 4 6.09 -10.78 -23.91
N LYS A 5 5.66 -9.52 -23.82
CA LYS A 5 4.87 -8.80 -24.84
C LYS A 5 5.74 -7.86 -25.68
N GLY A 6 7.07 -7.98 -25.62
CA GLY A 6 7.99 -7.06 -26.29
C GLY A 6 8.06 -5.68 -25.64
N ILE A 7 7.63 -5.54 -24.40
CA ILE A 7 7.67 -4.29 -23.64
C ILE A 7 8.92 -4.30 -22.77
N TYR A 8 9.86 -3.41 -23.05
CA TYR A 8 11.15 -3.29 -22.35
C TYR A 8 11.09 -2.36 -21.12
N LYS A 9 9.97 -1.72 -20.87
CA LYS A 9 9.72 -0.83 -19.75
C LYS A 9 9.27 -1.66 -18.54
N LEU A 10 10.21 -2.03 -17.66
CA LEU A 10 9.96 -2.92 -16.52
C LEU A 10 9.68 -2.12 -15.24
N PRO A 11 8.80 -2.61 -14.36
CA PRO A 11 8.66 -2.05 -13.02
C PRO A 11 9.92 -2.36 -12.19
N PHE A 12 10.28 -1.44 -11.31
CA PHE A 12 11.32 -1.67 -10.32
C PHE A 12 11.00 -0.91 -9.03
N ARG A 13 11.71 -1.25 -7.96
CA ARG A 13 11.55 -0.63 -6.65
C ARG A 13 12.89 -0.11 -6.18
N LEU A 14 12.87 1.06 -5.55
CA LEU A 14 13.99 1.63 -4.82
C LEU A 14 13.73 1.42 -3.33
N ASN A 15 14.70 0.86 -2.62
CA ASN A 15 14.67 0.72 -1.17
C ASN A 15 15.98 1.30 -0.65
N PHE A 16 15.89 2.29 0.23
CA PHE A 16 17.02 3.13 0.58
C PHE A 16 17.84 2.62 1.79
N ASP A 17 17.25 1.72 2.59
CA ASP A 17 17.91 1.14 3.78
C ASP A 17 18.00 -0.40 3.76
N ARG A 18 17.65 -1.04 2.64
CA ARG A 18 17.57 -2.50 2.53
C ARG A 18 18.82 -3.26 2.99
N PHE A 19 19.98 -2.66 2.83
CA PHE A 19 21.27 -3.28 3.13
C PHE A 19 21.93 -2.69 4.38
N GLU A 20 21.16 -2.08 5.27
CA GLU A 20 21.68 -1.45 6.48
C GLU A 20 22.39 -2.41 7.42
N ASP A 21 22.00 -3.70 7.44
CA ASP A 21 22.67 -4.75 8.21
C ASP A 21 24.09 -5.04 7.73
N VAL A 22 24.35 -4.85 6.43
CA VAL A 22 25.68 -5.06 5.79
C VAL A 22 26.45 -3.75 5.72
N TYR A 23 25.75 -2.65 5.51
CA TYR A 23 26.31 -1.31 5.36
C TYR A 23 25.66 -0.34 6.38
N PRO A 24 26.18 -0.27 7.62
CA PRO A 24 25.57 0.52 8.70
C PRO A 24 25.39 2.02 8.39
N GLN A 25 26.17 2.57 7.43
CA GLN A 25 26.02 3.93 6.95
C GLN A 25 24.70 4.18 6.21
N LEU A 26 24.00 3.12 5.78
CA LEU A 26 22.67 3.18 5.14
C LEU A 26 21.53 3.12 6.15
N LYS A 27 21.84 3.00 7.45
CA LYS A 27 20.83 2.86 8.49
C LYS A 27 19.82 4.00 8.46
N ASN A 28 18.55 3.63 8.33
CA ASN A 28 17.43 4.57 8.24
C ASN A 28 17.57 5.59 7.11
N GLN A 29 18.29 5.24 6.04
CA GLN A 29 18.39 6.12 4.88
C GLN A 29 17.01 6.35 4.24
N ARG A 30 16.72 7.60 3.93
CA ARG A 30 15.45 8.03 3.31
C ARG A 30 15.73 8.94 2.12
N PHE A 31 14.85 8.90 1.14
CA PHE A 31 14.87 9.82 0.02
C PHE A 31 13.64 10.74 0.15
N TYR A 32 13.87 12.00 0.52
CA TYR A 32 12.79 12.96 0.83
C TYR A 32 11.75 12.42 1.84
N GLY A 33 12.20 11.65 2.83
CA GLY A 33 11.35 11.03 3.84
C GLY A 33 10.79 9.65 3.46
N PHE A 34 10.93 9.18 2.22
CA PHE A 34 10.46 7.87 1.77
C PHE A 34 11.50 6.77 2.05
N LYS A 35 11.05 5.66 2.61
CA LYS A 35 11.83 4.44 2.80
C LYS A 35 11.93 3.63 1.50
N GLU A 36 10.78 3.46 0.84
CA GLU A 36 10.68 2.74 -0.42
C GLU A 36 9.84 3.51 -1.44
N LEU A 37 10.22 3.39 -2.71
CA LEU A 37 9.49 3.95 -3.84
C LEU A 37 9.33 2.88 -4.93
N SER A 38 8.13 2.72 -5.44
CA SER A 38 7.82 1.85 -6.57
C SER A 38 7.78 2.67 -7.86
N MET A 39 8.45 2.17 -8.89
CA MET A 39 8.48 2.79 -10.21
C MET A 39 7.56 2.01 -11.14
N ALA A 40 6.34 2.50 -11.32
CA ALA A 40 5.31 1.87 -12.15
C ALA A 40 5.43 2.33 -13.62
N PRO A 41 5.61 1.39 -14.56
CA PRO A 41 5.83 1.73 -15.97
C PRO A 41 4.56 2.12 -16.73
N GLY A 42 3.36 1.94 -16.15
CA GLY A 42 2.09 2.24 -16.81
C GLY A 42 1.77 1.37 -18.03
N VAL A 43 2.23 0.12 -18.05
CA VAL A 43 2.13 -0.78 -19.25
C VAL A 43 0.69 -1.05 -19.70
N ASN A 44 -0.27 -1.04 -18.76
CA ASN A 44 -1.69 -1.28 -19.02
C ASN A 44 -2.52 0.01 -18.96
N ASP A 45 -1.87 1.16 -19.01
CA ASP A 45 -2.51 2.48 -18.99
C ASP A 45 -1.93 3.33 -20.12
N GLU A 46 -2.63 3.39 -21.24
CA GLU A 46 -2.22 4.18 -22.41
C GLU A 46 -2.15 5.68 -22.12
N SER A 47 -2.93 6.15 -21.12
CA SER A 47 -2.92 7.54 -20.69
C SER A 47 -1.74 7.87 -19.77
N LEU A 48 -1.15 6.88 -19.09
CA LEU A 48 -0.12 6.98 -18.05
C LEU A 48 -0.52 7.81 -16.80
N ILE A 49 -1.79 8.16 -16.66
CA ILE A 49 -2.24 9.09 -15.60
C ILE A 49 -3.15 8.44 -14.55
N ARG A 50 -3.67 7.22 -14.77
CA ARG A 50 -4.66 6.60 -13.88
C ARG A 50 -4.16 6.52 -12.44
N GLU A 51 -2.98 5.96 -12.23
CA GLU A 51 -2.39 5.76 -10.91
C GLU A 51 -2.16 7.10 -10.19
N LYS A 52 -1.66 8.10 -10.94
CA LYS A 52 -1.45 9.46 -10.43
C LYS A 52 -2.76 10.13 -10.02
N ILE A 53 -3.76 10.10 -10.91
CA ILE A 53 -5.06 10.74 -10.66
C ILE A 53 -5.78 10.05 -9.51
N SER A 54 -5.78 8.71 -9.45
CA SER A 54 -6.41 7.97 -8.36
C SER A 54 -5.81 8.36 -7.01
N GLY A 55 -4.47 8.36 -6.88
CA GLY A 55 -3.80 8.80 -5.67
C GLY A 55 -4.14 10.23 -5.27
N ASP A 56 -4.18 11.16 -6.24
CA ASP A 56 -4.52 12.57 -5.98
C ASP A 56 -5.98 12.74 -5.52
N ILE A 57 -6.92 12.03 -6.14
CA ILE A 57 -8.33 12.09 -5.76
C ILE A 57 -8.51 11.61 -4.33
N PHE A 58 -7.99 10.43 -3.97
CA PHE A 58 -8.07 9.90 -2.62
C PHE A 58 -7.44 10.84 -1.59
N ASN A 59 -6.21 11.30 -1.83
CA ASN A 59 -5.53 12.23 -0.92
C ASN A 59 -6.29 13.55 -0.74
N ARG A 60 -6.88 14.12 -1.82
CA ARG A 60 -7.71 15.33 -1.75
C ARG A 60 -9.01 15.12 -1.00
N ALA A 61 -9.57 13.92 -1.07
CA ALA A 61 -10.76 13.52 -0.30
C ALA A 61 -10.45 13.23 1.17
N GLY A 62 -9.18 13.32 1.60
CA GLY A 62 -8.76 13.01 2.95
C GLY A 62 -8.66 11.51 3.25
N ILE A 63 -8.58 10.67 2.20
CA ILE A 63 -8.29 9.25 2.33
C ILE A 63 -6.78 9.05 2.18
N ALA A 64 -6.16 8.42 3.18
CA ALA A 64 -4.73 8.11 3.11
C ALA A 64 -4.45 7.20 1.91
N SER A 65 -3.69 7.71 0.96
CA SER A 65 -3.27 7.01 -0.25
C SER A 65 -1.81 7.34 -0.55
N SER A 66 -1.14 6.44 -1.26
CA SER A 66 0.23 6.64 -1.70
C SER A 66 0.41 7.97 -2.43
N GLN A 67 1.48 8.68 -2.11
CA GLN A 67 1.90 9.84 -2.90
C GLN A 67 2.43 9.36 -4.24
N THR A 68 2.14 10.12 -5.30
CA THR A 68 2.52 9.77 -6.65
C THR A 68 3.09 10.97 -7.42
N ALA A 69 4.11 10.71 -8.24
CA ALA A 69 4.71 11.73 -9.12
C ALA A 69 5.19 11.11 -10.44
N PHE A 70 5.22 11.91 -11.51
CA PHE A 70 5.80 11.46 -12.77
C PHE A 70 7.30 11.72 -12.83
N TYR A 71 8.04 10.72 -13.32
CA TYR A 71 9.47 10.81 -13.54
C TYR A 71 9.89 10.31 -14.92
N LYS A 72 10.82 11.01 -15.54
CA LYS A 72 11.56 10.52 -16.69
C LYS A 72 12.71 9.65 -16.20
N VAL A 73 12.69 8.37 -16.53
CA VAL A 73 13.72 7.42 -16.08
C VAL A 73 14.78 7.25 -17.15
N TYR A 74 16.03 7.41 -16.73
CA TYR A 74 17.23 7.13 -17.53
C TYR A 74 18.07 6.12 -16.77
N ILE A 75 18.56 5.10 -17.47
CA ILE A 75 19.41 4.06 -16.88
C ILE A 75 20.73 4.02 -17.64
N ASN A 76 21.85 3.97 -16.91
CA ASN A 76 23.17 3.76 -17.47
C ASN A 76 23.59 2.30 -17.26
N PHE A 77 23.72 1.56 -18.36
CA PHE A 77 24.21 0.18 -18.37
C PHE A 77 25.71 0.08 -18.71
N GLY A 78 26.46 1.18 -18.58
CA GLY A 78 27.88 1.25 -18.89
C GLY A 78 28.22 1.88 -20.26
N SER A 79 27.22 2.11 -21.11
CA SER A 79 27.38 2.71 -22.46
C SER A 79 26.71 4.09 -22.61
N GLY A 80 26.39 4.75 -21.47
CA GLY A 80 25.70 6.03 -21.43
C GLY A 80 24.25 5.91 -20.94
N LEU A 81 23.56 7.05 -20.86
CA LEU A 81 22.18 7.14 -20.37
C LEU A 81 21.18 6.73 -21.46
N TRP A 82 20.38 5.72 -21.16
CA TRP A 82 19.27 5.29 -21.99
C TRP A 82 17.95 5.79 -21.39
N TYR A 83 17.15 6.46 -22.20
CA TYR A 83 15.81 6.90 -21.82
C TYR A 83 14.84 5.72 -21.79
N CYS A 84 14.32 5.39 -20.60
CA CYS A 84 13.39 4.28 -20.38
C CYS A 84 11.91 4.70 -20.40
N GLY A 85 11.63 5.98 -20.55
CA GLY A 85 10.27 6.53 -20.61
C GLY A 85 9.83 7.22 -19.33
N VAL A 86 8.56 7.62 -19.31
CA VAL A 86 7.90 8.20 -18.14
C VAL A 86 7.38 7.09 -17.24
N TYR A 87 7.66 7.17 -15.95
CA TYR A 87 7.15 6.28 -14.90
C TYR A 87 6.31 7.08 -13.91
N THR A 88 5.31 6.43 -13.32
CA THR A 88 4.71 6.91 -12.08
C THR A 88 5.54 6.39 -10.93
N MET A 89 6.15 7.29 -10.17
CA MET A 89 6.78 6.95 -8.89
C MET A 89 5.70 6.95 -7.83
N VAL A 90 5.61 5.88 -7.08
CA VAL A 90 4.54 5.61 -6.11
C VAL A 90 5.18 5.31 -4.75
N GLU A 91 4.71 6.01 -3.73
CA GLU A 91 5.04 5.73 -2.33
C GLU A 91 4.61 4.29 -1.98
N VAL A 92 5.48 3.53 -1.36
CA VAL A 92 5.13 2.19 -0.87
C VAL A 92 4.41 2.33 0.46
N VAL A 93 3.34 1.57 0.64
CA VAL A 93 2.63 1.50 1.94
C VAL A 93 3.50 0.70 2.91
N ASP A 94 4.12 1.41 3.84
CA ASP A 94 5.01 0.90 4.88
C ASP A 94 4.83 1.69 6.18
N ASP A 95 5.60 1.35 7.21
CA ASP A 95 5.54 2.00 8.52
C ASP A 95 5.77 3.51 8.41
N THR A 96 6.69 3.95 7.53
CA THR A 96 6.99 5.38 7.31
C THR A 96 5.76 6.13 6.75
N MET A 97 5.04 5.52 5.81
CA MET A 97 3.79 6.11 5.30
C MET A 97 2.72 6.17 6.39
N ILE A 98 2.57 5.10 7.18
CA ILE A 98 1.57 5.04 8.25
C ILE A 98 1.86 6.08 9.33
N GLU A 99 3.10 6.17 9.81
CA GLU A 99 3.52 7.21 10.76
C GLU A 99 3.21 8.61 10.24
N ASN A 100 3.57 8.91 8.99
CA ASN A 100 3.32 10.21 8.36
C ASN A 100 1.82 10.56 8.21
N ARG A 101 0.94 9.55 8.09
CA ARG A 101 -0.50 9.75 7.84
C ARG A 101 -1.34 9.70 9.11
N PHE A 102 -0.94 8.87 10.09
CA PHE A 102 -1.73 8.58 11.29
C PHE A 102 -1.03 9.01 12.58
N GLY A 103 0.27 9.35 12.53
CA GLY A 103 1.06 9.79 13.68
C GLY A 103 1.65 8.67 14.52
N GLU A 104 1.38 7.42 14.18
CA GLU A 104 1.88 6.21 14.86
C GLU A 104 2.01 5.08 13.85
N ASP A 105 2.91 4.11 14.08
CA ASP A 105 3.24 3.00 13.18
C ASP A 105 3.21 1.62 13.86
N ASP A 106 2.69 1.54 15.08
CA ASP A 106 2.63 0.30 15.89
C ASP A 106 1.56 -0.69 15.43
N GLY A 107 0.66 -0.27 14.53
CA GLY A 107 -0.37 -1.13 13.94
C GLY A 107 0.15 -2.08 12.86
N ASN A 108 -0.68 -3.07 12.51
CA ASN A 108 -0.37 -4.02 11.44
C ASN A 108 -0.79 -3.49 10.06
N ILE A 109 0.05 -3.73 9.06
CA ILE A 109 -0.26 -3.47 7.64
C ILE A 109 -0.48 -4.80 6.95
N TYR A 110 -1.66 -4.98 6.37
CA TYR A 110 -2.02 -6.20 5.64
C TYR A 110 -2.19 -5.95 4.15
N LYS A 111 -1.82 -6.97 3.36
CA LYS A 111 -2.25 -7.11 1.97
C LYS A 111 -3.19 -8.32 1.90
N PRO A 112 -4.50 -8.12 2.06
CA PRO A 112 -5.44 -9.23 2.05
C PRO A 112 -5.66 -9.74 0.62
N GLU A 113 -5.70 -11.07 0.48
CA GLU A 113 -6.18 -11.80 -0.69
C GLU A 113 -7.40 -12.65 -0.28
N SER A 114 -8.38 -12.01 0.39
CA SER A 114 -9.53 -12.63 1.03
C SER A 114 -10.80 -11.85 0.73
N ASP A 115 -11.92 -12.57 0.73
CA ASP A 115 -13.28 -12.02 0.70
C ASP A 115 -13.85 -11.71 2.10
N PHE A 116 -13.04 -11.87 3.14
CA PHE A 116 -13.41 -11.68 4.55
C PHE A 116 -14.57 -12.57 5.04
N THR A 117 -14.86 -13.68 4.36
CA THR A 117 -15.85 -14.66 4.83
C THR A 117 -15.34 -15.49 6.00
N SER A 118 -14.04 -15.76 6.04
CA SER A 118 -13.37 -16.47 7.12
C SER A 118 -11.91 -16.07 7.21
N PHE A 119 -11.33 -16.22 8.40
CA PHE A 119 -9.91 -15.96 8.59
C PHE A 119 -9.08 -17.15 8.12
N VAL A 120 -8.18 -16.91 7.17
CA VAL A 120 -7.17 -17.84 6.69
C VAL A 120 -5.83 -17.10 6.70
N PRO A 121 -4.87 -17.44 7.60
CA PRO A 121 -3.63 -16.68 7.79
C PRO A 121 -2.87 -16.39 6.50
N ASP A 122 -2.72 -17.39 5.63
CA ASP A 122 -1.99 -17.27 4.36
C ASP A 122 -2.60 -16.24 3.37
N LYS A 123 -3.84 -15.83 3.61
CA LYS A 123 -4.53 -14.80 2.81
C LYS A 123 -4.39 -13.38 3.34
N PHE A 124 -3.70 -13.21 4.48
CA PHE A 124 -3.47 -11.92 5.10
C PHE A 124 -1.97 -11.66 5.25
N GLU A 125 -1.28 -11.42 4.12
CA GLU A 125 0.15 -11.14 4.14
C GLU A 125 0.43 -9.86 4.95
N LYS A 126 1.18 -10.00 6.07
CA LYS A 126 1.69 -8.84 6.82
C LYS A 126 2.81 -8.15 6.04
N LYS A 127 2.74 -6.83 5.93
CA LYS A 127 3.78 -6.01 5.31
C LYS A 127 4.78 -5.48 6.34
N ASN A 128 4.35 -5.29 7.59
CA ASN A 128 5.18 -5.05 8.77
C ASN A 128 4.94 -6.13 9.84
N ASN A 129 5.57 -6.06 11.01
CA ASN A 129 5.40 -6.97 12.16
C ASN A 129 5.35 -8.45 11.75
N LYS A 130 6.18 -8.85 10.77
CA LYS A 130 6.10 -10.17 10.11
C LYS A 130 6.45 -11.34 11.01
N THR A 131 7.19 -11.09 12.08
CA THR A 131 7.59 -12.11 13.08
C THR A 131 6.51 -12.34 14.13
N GLU A 132 5.52 -11.46 14.21
CA GLU A 132 4.41 -11.57 15.15
C GLU A 132 3.26 -12.32 14.51
N ALA A 133 2.88 -13.45 15.12
CA ALA A 133 1.75 -14.27 14.67
C ALA A 133 0.39 -13.74 15.21
N ASP A 134 0.31 -12.47 15.55
CA ASP A 134 -0.93 -11.85 16.03
C ASP A 134 -1.74 -11.27 14.85
N PHE A 135 -2.96 -11.77 14.70
CA PHE A 135 -3.98 -11.37 13.72
C PHE A 135 -5.30 -11.05 14.42
N SER A 136 -5.27 -10.76 15.71
CA SER A 136 -6.48 -10.57 16.53
C SER A 136 -7.37 -9.43 16.01
N ASP A 137 -6.78 -8.40 15.44
CA ASP A 137 -7.44 -7.27 14.79
C ASP A 137 -8.30 -7.72 13.58
N VAL A 138 -7.72 -8.48 12.65
CA VAL A 138 -8.42 -9.01 11.47
C VAL A 138 -9.47 -10.04 11.87
N VAL A 139 -9.14 -10.92 12.81
CA VAL A 139 -10.07 -11.94 13.33
C VAL A 139 -11.28 -11.27 13.99
N SER A 140 -11.06 -10.22 14.79
CA SER A 140 -12.12 -9.44 15.41
C SER A 140 -13.04 -8.80 14.37
N LEU A 141 -12.48 -8.19 13.33
CA LEU A 141 -13.25 -7.62 12.23
C LEU A 141 -14.11 -8.67 11.52
N ILE A 142 -13.51 -9.82 11.13
CA ILE A 142 -14.25 -10.90 10.45
C ILE A 142 -15.38 -11.43 11.31
N ASN A 143 -15.13 -11.68 12.59
CA ASN A 143 -16.15 -12.17 13.52
C ASN A 143 -17.30 -11.15 13.67
N THR A 144 -16.99 -9.87 13.75
CA THR A 144 -18.01 -8.81 13.83
C THR A 144 -18.84 -8.70 12.56
N LEU A 145 -18.21 -8.79 11.38
CA LEU A 145 -18.91 -8.78 10.09
C LEU A 145 -19.94 -9.92 9.97
N HIS A 146 -19.65 -11.09 10.55
CA HIS A 146 -20.48 -12.29 10.49
C HIS A 146 -21.30 -12.55 11.75
N SER A 147 -21.36 -11.58 12.68
CA SER A 147 -22.14 -11.68 13.92
C SER A 147 -23.65 -11.82 13.60
N PRO A 148 -24.38 -12.71 14.32
CA PRO A 148 -25.83 -12.79 14.23
C PRO A 148 -26.54 -11.46 14.58
N LEU A 149 -25.92 -10.62 15.38
CA LEU A 149 -26.42 -9.28 15.73
C LEU A 149 -26.70 -8.42 14.51
N ARG A 150 -26.06 -8.72 13.37
CA ARG A 150 -26.33 -8.01 12.11
C ARG A 150 -27.81 -8.02 11.72
N THR A 151 -28.52 -9.10 12.02
CA THR A 151 -29.95 -9.28 11.77
C THR A 151 -30.81 -9.17 13.01
N GLU A 152 -30.31 -9.61 14.16
CA GLU A 152 -31.08 -9.66 15.42
C GLU A 152 -31.13 -8.30 16.12
N ASN A 153 -30.02 -7.54 16.11
CA ASN A 153 -29.91 -6.20 16.68
C ASN A 153 -28.93 -5.33 15.89
N PRO A 154 -29.36 -4.76 14.73
CA PRO A 154 -28.50 -3.99 13.86
C PRO A 154 -27.84 -2.77 14.51
N ALA A 155 -28.47 -2.14 15.50
CA ALA A 155 -27.91 -1.01 16.20
C ALA A 155 -26.67 -1.42 17.03
N GLN A 156 -26.80 -2.48 17.81
CA GLN A 156 -25.68 -3.03 18.58
C GLN A 156 -24.57 -3.59 17.67
N TRP A 157 -24.94 -4.24 16.56
CA TRP A 157 -23.96 -4.69 15.59
C TRP A 157 -23.15 -3.52 15.02
N ARG A 158 -23.80 -2.41 14.69
CA ARG A 158 -23.12 -1.21 14.18
C ARG A 158 -22.13 -0.65 15.19
N GLU A 159 -22.49 -0.55 16.46
CA GLU A 159 -21.60 -0.11 17.53
C GLU A 159 -20.35 -1.01 17.62
N GLN A 160 -20.54 -2.34 17.56
CA GLN A 160 -19.44 -3.28 17.57
C GLN A 160 -18.54 -3.16 16.34
N LEU A 161 -19.14 -2.94 15.17
CA LEU A 161 -18.37 -2.76 13.94
C LEU A 161 -17.54 -1.46 13.97
N GLU A 162 -18.14 -0.36 14.42
CA GLU A 162 -17.44 0.93 14.54
C GLU A 162 -16.31 0.90 15.60
N ALA A 163 -16.35 -0.03 16.54
CA ALA A 163 -15.27 -0.23 17.51
C ALA A 163 -14.04 -0.94 16.92
N VAL A 164 -14.19 -1.69 15.82
CA VAL A 164 -13.09 -2.47 15.19
C VAL A 164 -12.79 -2.06 13.76
N PHE A 165 -13.60 -1.19 13.16
CA PHE A 165 -13.47 -0.77 11.78
C PHE A 165 -13.88 0.69 11.56
N TYR A 166 -13.06 1.45 10.87
CA TYR A 166 -13.35 2.86 10.58
C TYR A 166 -14.36 2.99 9.44
N VAL A 167 -15.64 2.75 9.75
CA VAL A 167 -16.76 2.67 8.80
C VAL A 167 -16.88 3.94 7.97
N ASP A 168 -16.82 5.13 8.58
CA ASP A 168 -16.97 6.40 7.86
C ASP A 168 -15.86 6.62 6.83
N HIS A 169 -14.63 6.23 7.15
CA HIS A 169 -13.51 6.32 6.23
C HIS A 169 -13.67 5.36 5.04
N PHE A 170 -14.12 4.14 5.32
CA PHE A 170 -14.41 3.15 4.30
C PHE A 170 -15.57 3.59 3.39
N MET A 171 -16.62 4.18 3.94
CA MET A 171 -17.73 4.72 3.15
C MET A 171 -17.30 5.87 2.23
N LYS A 172 -16.41 6.74 2.71
CA LYS A 172 -15.78 7.75 1.85
C LYS A 172 -14.99 7.11 0.70
N TRP A 173 -14.19 6.09 1.02
CA TRP A 173 -13.41 5.37 0.01
C TRP A 173 -14.30 4.74 -1.07
N LEU A 174 -15.45 4.18 -0.69
CA LEU A 174 -16.42 3.60 -1.64
C LEU A 174 -17.12 4.66 -2.51
N ALA A 175 -17.22 5.90 -2.01
CA ALA A 175 -17.94 6.98 -2.71
C ALA A 175 -17.08 7.69 -3.77
N ILE A 176 -15.77 7.43 -3.82
CA ILE A 176 -14.80 7.99 -4.75
C ILE A 176 -14.56 7.06 -5.93
#